data_94e3c1588f9b89d9b61c58c73f8754f5
#
_entry.id   94e3c1588f9b89d9b61c58c73f8754f5
#
_cell.length_a   1.000
_cell.length_b   1.000
_cell.length_c   1.000
_cell.angle_alpha   90.00
_cell.angle_beta   90.00
_cell.angle_gamma   90.00
#
_symmetry.space_group_name_H-M   'P 1'
#
loop_
_entity.id
_entity.type
_entity.pdbx_description
1 polymer ?
#
loop_
_entity_poly.entity_id
_entity_poly.type
_entity_poly.pdbx_seq_one_letter_code
_entity_poly.pdbx_strand_id
1 'polypeptide(L)'
;IARAIARRERAVLALSGGTTPTAVFELLARTPWCGRVEWSRVHVFWGDERFVAQDDAASNARMTRAALLDHVDIPAAHVYPIPSDEGPAGDVDATFLRAQAAAQIYATTLHAFYGGDRLKDEHPFFDVVMLGLGEDGHTASLFPGTAALDERARWTAAVKTDNAAAPVRITLTYPLLESTHAVLFLAAGEGKRAMVERVLAGDERLPAARVHPQGGTLWILDEAAASDAWRR
;
A
#
# COMPACT_ATOMS: atom_id res chain seq x y z
N ILE A 1 -2.62 -2.80 14.89
CA ILE A 1 -3.46 -3.96 14.59
C ILE A 1 -4.24 -4.34 15.85
N ALA A 2 -3.58 -4.77 16.96
CA ALA A 2 -4.24 -5.25 18.19
C ALA A 2 -5.24 -4.22 18.77
N ARG A 3 -4.91 -2.92 18.75
CA ARG A 3 -5.84 -1.86 19.20
C ARG A 3 -7.08 -1.74 18.31
N ALA A 4 -6.96 -1.94 17.00
CA ALA A 4 -8.09 -1.93 16.08
C ALA A 4 -9.03 -3.11 16.38
N ILE A 5 -8.47 -4.31 16.52
CA ILE A 5 -9.23 -5.51 16.88
C ILE A 5 -9.98 -5.32 18.22
N ALA A 6 -9.30 -4.77 19.24
CA ALA A 6 -9.92 -4.51 20.53
C ALA A 6 -11.09 -3.51 20.49
N ARG A 7 -11.09 -2.58 19.54
CA ARG A 7 -12.13 -1.54 19.41
C ARG A 7 -13.27 -1.92 18.46
N ARG A 8 -12.97 -2.67 17.38
CA ARG A 8 -13.89 -2.92 16.27
C ARG A 8 -14.03 -4.39 15.91
N GLU A 9 -13.47 -5.28 16.73
CA GLU A 9 -13.48 -6.73 16.55
C GLU A 9 -12.77 -7.23 15.27
N ARG A 10 -12.21 -6.32 14.48
CA ARG A 10 -11.40 -6.61 13.29
C ARG A 10 -10.36 -5.52 13.07
N ALA A 11 -9.36 -5.82 12.24
CA ALA A 11 -8.42 -4.85 11.71
C ALA A 11 -8.36 -4.96 10.17
N VAL A 12 -8.38 -3.83 9.48
CA VAL A 12 -8.33 -3.73 8.01
C VAL A 12 -7.05 -3.00 7.61
N LEU A 13 -6.18 -3.68 6.86
CA LEU A 13 -4.86 -3.20 6.50
C LEU A 13 -4.72 -3.06 4.99
N ALA A 14 -4.09 -1.98 4.53
CA ALA A 14 -3.51 -1.91 3.19
C ALA A 14 -1.99 -2.06 3.31
N LEU A 15 -1.44 -3.09 2.67
CA LEU A 15 -0.01 -3.42 2.72
C LEU A 15 0.73 -2.81 1.52
N SER A 16 2.03 -2.63 1.67
CA SER A 16 2.93 -2.13 0.64
C SER A 16 3.98 -3.18 0.28
N GLY A 17 4.53 -3.08 -0.92
CA GLY A 17 5.67 -3.87 -1.34
C GLY A 17 7.02 -3.20 -1.06
N GLY A 18 8.10 -3.91 -1.36
CA GLY A 18 9.47 -3.43 -1.24
C GLY A 18 10.25 -4.02 -0.08
N THR A 19 11.55 -3.76 -0.04
CA THR A 19 12.49 -4.38 0.91
C THR A 19 12.22 -3.99 2.36
N THR A 20 11.88 -2.73 2.63
CA THR A 20 11.60 -2.26 4.01
C THR A 20 10.33 -2.90 4.58
N PRO A 21 9.16 -2.90 3.87
CA PRO A 21 8.00 -3.66 4.31
C PRO A 21 8.26 -5.15 4.48
N THR A 22 9.03 -5.79 3.60
CA THR A 22 9.38 -7.21 3.72
C THR A 22 10.02 -7.52 5.07
N ALA A 23 11.02 -6.73 5.49
CA ALA A 23 11.67 -6.91 6.79
C ALA A 23 10.69 -6.77 7.98
N VAL A 24 9.72 -5.84 7.87
CA VAL A 24 8.66 -5.68 8.88
C VAL A 24 7.74 -6.91 8.89
N PHE A 25 7.37 -7.45 7.73
CA PHE A 25 6.52 -8.63 7.63
C PHE A 25 7.21 -9.87 8.20
N GLU A 26 8.47 -10.10 7.86
CA GLU A 26 9.27 -11.20 8.44
C GLU A 26 9.38 -11.09 9.97
N LEU A 27 9.49 -9.87 10.50
CA LEU A 27 9.51 -9.66 11.94
C LEU A 27 8.16 -9.98 12.57
N LEU A 28 7.06 -9.52 11.95
CA LEU A 28 5.69 -9.80 12.42
C LEU A 28 5.35 -11.30 12.38
N ALA A 29 5.93 -12.05 11.45
CA ALA A 29 5.77 -13.50 11.33
C ALA A 29 6.47 -14.29 12.43
N ARG A 30 7.37 -13.68 13.21
CA ARG A 30 8.19 -14.35 14.25
C ARG A 30 7.67 -14.09 15.66
N THR A 31 7.97 -15.03 16.55
CA THR A 31 7.78 -14.85 18.00
C THR A 31 8.68 -13.71 18.52
N PRO A 32 8.17 -12.84 19.42
CA PRO A 32 6.85 -12.90 20.06
C PRO A 32 5.73 -12.16 19.29
N TRP A 33 6.01 -11.59 18.13
CA TRP A 33 5.12 -10.65 17.46
C TRP A 33 3.90 -11.32 16.82
N CYS A 34 4.09 -12.48 16.18
CA CYS A 34 2.98 -13.22 15.56
C CYS A 34 1.88 -13.57 16.58
N GLY A 35 2.25 -13.93 17.80
CA GLY A 35 1.29 -14.25 18.86
C GLY A 35 0.62 -13.05 19.53
N ARG A 36 1.02 -11.81 19.18
CA ARG A 36 0.40 -10.57 19.71
C ARG A 36 -0.78 -10.07 18.87
N VAL A 37 -1.03 -10.70 17.73
CA VAL A 37 -2.09 -10.32 16.80
C VAL A 37 -3.04 -11.50 16.63
N GLU A 38 -4.33 -11.27 16.80
CA GLU A 38 -5.38 -12.23 16.47
C GLU A 38 -5.64 -12.20 14.96
N TRP A 39 -4.79 -12.92 14.20
CA TRP A 39 -4.77 -12.88 12.74
C TRP A 39 -6.09 -13.31 12.08
N SER A 40 -6.87 -14.14 12.76
CA SER A 40 -8.21 -14.53 12.30
C SER A 40 -9.19 -13.36 12.15
N ARG A 41 -8.87 -12.20 12.75
CA ARG A 41 -9.66 -10.96 12.69
C ARG A 41 -9.01 -9.88 11.80
N VAL A 42 -7.93 -10.22 11.10
CA VAL A 42 -7.23 -9.28 10.21
C VAL A 42 -7.70 -9.47 8.78
N HIS A 43 -8.01 -8.36 8.11
CA HIS A 43 -8.31 -8.29 6.69
C HIS A 43 -7.19 -7.54 5.98
N VAL A 44 -6.67 -8.09 4.88
CA VAL A 44 -5.50 -7.59 4.19
C VAL A 44 -5.84 -7.24 2.74
N PHE A 45 -5.51 -6.02 2.38
CA PHE A 45 -5.54 -5.44 1.05
C PHE A 45 -4.14 -4.96 0.66
N TRP A 46 -3.93 -4.53 -0.58
CA TRP A 46 -2.69 -3.90 -1.03
C TRP A 46 -2.94 -2.47 -1.48
N GLY A 47 -2.01 -1.57 -1.15
CA GLY A 47 -2.03 -0.17 -1.58
C GLY A 47 -1.72 -0.01 -3.06
N ASP A 48 -0.85 -0.88 -3.58
CA ASP A 48 -0.51 -0.99 -5.00
C ASP A 48 0.04 -2.37 -5.33
N GLU A 49 0.05 -2.70 -6.62
CA GLU A 49 0.65 -3.93 -7.13
C GLU A 49 1.28 -3.68 -8.49
N ARG A 50 2.34 -4.43 -8.77
CA ARG A 50 2.91 -4.56 -10.10
C ARG A 50 2.00 -5.48 -10.88
N PHE A 51 1.47 -4.99 -11.99
CA PHE A 51 0.54 -5.77 -12.80
C PHE A 51 1.30 -6.80 -13.64
N VAL A 52 1.67 -7.87 -12.99
CA VAL A 52 2.45 -9.01 -13.48
C VAL A 52 1.76 -10.33 -13.10
N ALA A 53 2.26 -11.47 -13.57
CA ALA A 53 1.74 -12.77 -13.16
C ALA A 53 1.85 -12.96 -11.64
N GLN A 54 0.95 -13.78 -11.08
CA GLN A 54 0.85 -13.97 -9.63
C GLN A 54 2.14 -14.53 -9.00
N ASP A 55 2.87 -15.33 -9.76
CA ASP A 55 4.14 -15.96 -9.34
C ASP A 55 5.40 -15.17 -9.72
N ASP A 56 5.23 -14.00 -10.35
CA ASP A 56 6.35 -13.13 -10.71
C ASP A 56 7.08 -12.62 -9.47
N ALA A 57 8.41 -12.54 -9.56
CA ALA A 57 9.25 -12.04 -8.46
C ALA A 57 8.96 -10.57 -8.09
N ALA A 58 8.39 -9.79 -9.00
CA ALA A 58 8.01 -8.41 -8.76
C ALA A 58 6.67 -8.27 -8.03
N SER A 59 5.86 -9.34 -7.88
CA SER A 59 4.56 -9.26 -7.21
C SER A 59 4.67 -8.94 -5.72
N ASN A 60 3.97 -7.88 -5.29
CA ASN A 60 3.84 -7.51 -3.89
C ASN A 60 3.06 -8.58 -3.10
N ALA A 61 2.01 -9.12 -3.70
CA ALA A 61 1.19 -10.16 -3.07
C ALA A 61 2.01 -11.44 -2.84
N ARG A 62 2.82 -11.87 -3.82
CA ARG A 62 3.74 -13.00 -3.67
C ARG A 62 4.75 -12.75 -2.54
N MET A 63 5.39 -11.59 -2.54
CA MET A 63 6.35 -11.20 -1.50
C MET A 63 5.69 -11.21 -0.11
N THR A 64 4.52 -10.59 0.03
CA THR A 64 3.79 -10.52 1.31
C THR A 64 3.38 -11.91 1.79
N ARG A 65 2.94 -12.78 0.88
CA ARG A 65 2.60 -14.16 1.21
C ARG A 65 3.81 -14.89 1.80
N ALA A 66 4.94 -14.85 1.11
CA ALA A 66 6.17 -15.51 1.54
C ALA A 66 6.74 -14.95 2.86
N ALA A 67 6.63 -13.63 3.09
CA ALA A 67 7.21 -12.97 4.27
C ALA A 67 6.30 -13.00 5.50
N LEU A 68 4.97 -13.09 5.33
CA LEU A 68 4.01 -12.98 6.43
C LEU A 68 2.85 -13.97 6.34
N LEU A 69 2.06 -13.97 5.24
CA LEU A 69 0.75 -14.61 5.25
C LEU A 69 0.81 -16.13 5.38
N ASP A 70 1.87 -16.76 4.87
CA ASP A 70 2.08 -18.21 4.98
C ASP A 70 2.59 -18.63 6.38
N HIS A 71 2.85 -17.66 7.28
CA HIS A 71 3.42 -17.88 8.60
C HIS A 71 2.48 -17.50 9.75
N VAL A 72 1.26 -17.04 9.45
CA VAL A 72 0.27 -16.59 10.43
C VAL A 72 -1.12 -17.15 10.11
N ASP A 73 -1.96 -17.31 11.14
CA ASP A 73 -3.29 -17.91 11.01
C ASP A 73 -4.34 -16.91 10.48
N ILE A 74 -4.06 -16.34 9.30
CA ILE A 74 -5.01 -15.46 8.61
C ILE A 74 -5.90 -16.29 7.67
N PRO A 75 -7.24 -16.19 7.76
CA PRO A 75 -8.13 -16.89 6.84
C PRO A 75 -7.93 -16.43 5.39
N ALA A 76 -7.88 -17.35 4.44
CA ALA A 76 -7.75 -17.02 3.02
C ALA A 76 -8.86 -16.06 2.53
N ALA A 77 -10.07 -16.16 3.09
CA ALA A 77 -11.19 -15.26 2.80
C ALA A 77 -10.99 -13.82 3.30
N HIS A 78 -9.96 -13.56 4.12
CA HIS A 78 -9.60 -12.23 4.60
C HIS A 78 -8.43 -11.61 3.82
N VAL A 79 -7.98 -12.25 2.76
CA VAL A 79 -6.86 -11.78 1.92
C VAL A 79 -7.41 -11.36 0.57
N TYR A 80 -7.29 -10.08 0.22
CA TYR A 80 -7.89 -9.46 -0.96
C TYR A 80 -6.80 -8.89 -1.87
N PRO A 81 -6.11 -9.72 -2.67
CA PRO A 81 -5.06 -9.25 -3.56
C PRO A 81 -5.63 -8.44 -4.73
N ILE A 82 -4.83 -7.50 -5.22
CA ILE A 82 -5.08 -6.87 -6.51
C ILE A 82 -4.95 -7.97 -7.58
N PRO A 83 -5.88 -8.05 -8.56
CA PRO A 83 -5.79 -9.05 -9.61
C PRO A 83 -4.47 -8.98 -10.39
N SER A 84 -3.86 -10.13 -10.65
CA SER A 84 -2.63 -10.31 -11.43
C SER A 84 -2.88 -10.24 -12.94
N ASP A 85 -1.80 -10.07 -13.73
CA ASP A 85 -1.87 -10.17 -15.19
C ASP A 85 -1.76 -11.65 -15.63
N GLU A 86 -2.87 -12.20 -16.08
CA GLU A 86 -2.96 -13.56 -16.65
C GLU A 86 -2.84 -13.54 -18.19
N GLY A 87 -2.58 -12.37 -18.78
CA GLY A 87 -2.50 -12.20 -20.23
C GLY A 87 -1.11 -12.53 -20.78
N PRO A 88 -0.99 -12.57 -22.12
CA PRO A 88 0.29 -12.80 -22.76
C PRO A 88 1.26 -11.65 -22.46
N ALA A 89 2.53 -11.99 -22.23
CA ALA A 89 3.61 -11.01 -22.13
C ALA A 89 3.74 -10.21 -23.44
N GLY A 90 4.12 -8.95 -23.36
CA GLY A 90 4.46 -8.17 -24.54
C GLY A 90 4.06 -6.70 -24.48
N ASP A 91 3.07 -6.28 -25.25
CA ASP A 91 2.73 -4.87 -25.44
C ASP A 91 2.25 -4.20 -24.16
N VAL A 92 2.92 -3.09 -23.79
CA VAL A 92 2.60 -2.29 -22.61
C VAL A 92 1.19 -1.68 -22.69
N ASP A 93 0.74 -1.29 -23.89
CA ASP A 93 -0.59 -0.70 -24.08
C ASP A 93 -1.69 -1.74 -23.88
N ALA A 94 -1.52 -2.94 -24.42
CA ALA A 94 -2.44 -4.04 -24.19
C ALA A 94 -2.46 -4.46 -22.70
N THR A 95 -1.29 -4.52 -22.05
CA THR A 95 -1.18 -4.79 -20.60
C THR A 95 -1.88 -3.70 -19.80
N PHE A 96 -1.73 -2.43 -20.18
CA PHE A 96 -2.40 -1.32 -19.50
C PHE A 96 -3.94 -1.39 -19.62
N LEU A 97 -4.47 -1.79 -20.76
CA LEU A 97 -5.92 -2.00 -20.91
C LEU A 97 -6.43 -3.12 -19.98
N ARG A 98 -5.68 -4.23 -19.87
CA ARG A 98 -6.01 -5.30 -18.90
C ARG A 98 -5.94 -4.80 -17.46
N ALA A 99 -4.93 -3.98 -17.14
CA ALA A 99 -4.79 -3.40 -15.80
C ALA A 99 -5.94 -2.45 -15.44
N GLN A 100 -6.48 -1.70 -16.40
CA GLN A 100 -7.66 -0.87 -16.18
C GLN A 100 -8.90 -1.73 -15.80
N ALA A 101 -9.10 -2.85 -16.50
CA ALA A 101 -10.17 -3.79 -16.15
C ALA A 101 -9.93 -4.43 -14.76
N ALA A 102 -8.69 -4.84 -14.46
CA ALA A 102 -8.31 -5.40 -13.17
C ALA A 102 -8.47 -4.37 -12.02
N ALA A 103 -8.13 -3.12 -12.24
CA ALA A 103 -8.36 -2.03 -11.29
C ALA A 103 -9.87 -1.89 -10.98
N GLN A 104 -10.74 -1.99 -11.98
CA GLN A 104 -12.19 -1.95 -11.78
C GLN A 104 -12.71 -3.16 -10.99
N ILE A 105 -12.15 -4.37 -11.24
CA ILE A 105 -12.46 -5.57 -10.46
C ILE A 105 -12.06 -5.36 -9.00
N TYR A 106 -10.88 -4.81 -8.75
CA TYR A 106 -10.42 -4.53 -7.40
C TYR A 106 -11.31 -3.48 -6.71
N ALA A 107 -11.72 -2.43 -7.42
CA ALA A 107 -12.68 -1.46 -6.89
C ALA A 107 -14.00 -2.12 -6.48
N THR A 108 -14.50 -3.05 -7.27
CA THR A 108 -15.73 -3.81 -6.93
C THR A 108 -15.54 -4.62 -5.64
N THR A 109 -14.38 -5.26 -5.46
CA THR A 109 -14.05 -5.98 -4.22
C THR A 109 -14.02 -5.04 -3.01
N LEU A 110 -13.41 -3.87 -3.17
CA LEU A 110 -13.35 -2.84 -2.12
C LEU A 110 -14.73 -2.30 -1.77
N HIS A 111 -15.56 -1.99 -2.77
CA HIS A 111 -16.94 -1.54 -2.56
C HIS A 111 -17.81 -2.59 -1.85
N ALA A 112 -17.68 -3.85 -2.25
CA ALA A 112 -18.40 -4.97 -1.61
C ALA A 112 -18.00 -5.14 -0.14
N PHE A 113 -16.70 -5.03 0.16
CA PHE A 113 -16.20 -5.12 1.53
C PHE A 113 -16.64 -3.94 2.40
N TYR A 114 -16.61 -2.74 1.85
CA TYR A 114 -17.01 -1.51 2.56
C TYR A 114 -18.52 -1.41 2.75
N GLY A 115 -19.30 -2.03 1.87
CA GLY A 115 -20.76 -1.95 1.84
C GLY A 115 -21.29 -0.72 1.12
N GLY A 116 -20.55 -0.19 0.14
CA GLY A 116 -20.93 0.95 -0.68
C GLY A 116 -19.78 1.52 -1.50
N ASP A 117 -20.09 2.45 -2.37
CA ASP A 117 -19.15 3.11 -3.30
C ASP A 117 -18.74 4.52 -2.88
N ARG A 118 -19.21 4.97 -1.72
CA ARG A 118 -18.92 6.30 -1.14
C ARG A 118 -18.29 6.15 0.23
N LEU A 119 -17.11 6.74 0.39
CA LEU A 119 -16.42 6.82 1.67
C LEU A 119 -17.17 7.76 2.62
N LYS A 120 -17.13 7.44 3.91
CA LYS A 120 -17.75 8.24 4.98
C LYS A 120 -16.68 8.64 5.98
N ASP A 121 -16.68 9.88 6.39
CA ASP A 121 -15.67 10.42 7.32
C ASP A 121 -15.71 9.71 8.68
N GLU A 122 -16.90 9.35 9.15
CA GLU A 122 -17.10 8.63 10.42
C GLU A 122 -16.71 7.14 10.36
N HIS A 123 -16.49 6.60 9.17
CA HIS A 123 -16.16 5.19 8.94
C HIS A 123 -14.97 5.04 7.98
N PRO A 124 -13.74 5.35 8.41
CA PRO A 124 -12.57 5.09 7.60
C PRO A 124 -12.50 3.63 7.11
N PHE A 125 -12.08 3.43 5.86
CA PHE A 125 -11.99 2.10 5.26
C PHE A 125 -10.94 1.25 5.98
N PHE A 126 -9.74 1.82 6.17
CA PHE A 126 -8.60 1.11 6.76
C PHE A 126 -8.35 1.51 8.21
N ASP A 127 -7.80 0.57 8.97
CA ASP A 127 -7.15 0.86 10.24
C ASP A 127 -5.74 1.41 10.05
N VAL A 128 -5.01 0.78 9.13
CA VAL A 128 -3.64 1.16 8.79
C VAL A 128 -3.43 1.01 7.29
N VAL A 129 -2.92 2.05 6.68
CA VAL A 129 -2.34 2.02 5.34
C VAL A 129 -0.83 2.09 5.47
N MET A 130 -0.12 1.07 5.02
CA MET A 130 1.34 1.06 4.95
C MET A 130 1.79 1.62 3.61
N LEU A 131 2.70 2.57 3.63
CA LEU A 131 3.25 3.23 2.44
C LEU A 131 4.78 3.23 2.48
N GLY A 132 5.38 3.00 1.32
CA GLY A 132 6.79 3.29 1.09
C GLY A 132 7.00 4.71 0.55
N LEU A 133 8.27 5.09 0.42
CA LEU A 133 8.70 6.35 -0.20
C LEU A 133 9.67 6.06 -1.33
N GLY A 134 9.33 6.47 -2.55
CA GLY A 134 10.21 6.42 -3.71
C GLY A 134 11.31 7.48 -3.67
N GLU A 135 12.34 7.31 -4.48
CA GLU A 135 13.43 8.30 -4.61
C GLU A 135 12.98 9.57 -5.33
N ASP A 136 11.91 9.49 -6.10
CA ASP A 136 11.22 10.59 -6.78
C ASP A 136 10.05 11.16 -5.97
N GLY A 137 9.85 10.66 -4.74
CA GLY A 137 8.76 11.06 -3.84
C GLY A 137 7.43 10.39 -4.10
N HIS A 138 7.37 9.37 -4.98
CA HIS A 138 6.15 8.58 -5.14
C HIS A 138 5.83 7.77 -3.88
N THR A 139 4.55 7.45 -3.72
CA THR A 139 4.06 6.50 -2.73
C THR A 139 2.97 5.63 -3.34
N ALA A 140 2.81 4.40 -2.87
CA ALA A 140 2.07 3.37 -3.60
C ALA A 140 2.56 3.34 -5.07
N SER A 141 1.67 3.44 -6.06
CA SER A 141 2.06 3.70 -7.45
C SER A 141 1.53 5.05 -7.96
N LEU A 142 1.52 6.05 -7.09
CA LEU A 142 1.22 7.45 -7.40
C LEU A 142 2.53 8.16 -7.75
N PHE A 143 2.89 8.19 -9.04
CA PHE A 143 4.15 8.77 -9.53
C PHE A 143 3.98 10.23 -9.95
N PRO A 144 5.01 11.08 -9.80
CA PRO A 144 4.99 12.44 -10.31
C PRO A 144 4.61 12.49 -11.78
N GLY A 145 3.71 13.42 -12.14
CA GLY A 145 3.28 13.64 -13.52
C GLY A 145 2.26 12.63 -14.08
N THR A 146 1.80 11.67 -13.30
CA THR A 146 0.75 10.73 -13.74
C THR A 146 -0.65 11.26 -13.46
N ALA A 147 -1.62 10.90 -14.31
CA ALA A 147 -3.02 11.29 -14.15
C ALA A 147 -3.67 10.73 -12.85
N ALA A 148 -3.09 9.69 -12.27
CA ALA A 148 -3.56 9.12 -11.00
C ALA A 148 -3.44 10.10 -9.83
N LEU A 149 -2.57 11.11 -9.91
CA LEU A 149 -2.42 12.16 -8.88
C LEU A 149 -3.64 13.08 -8.79
N ASP A 150 -4.42 13.19 -9.84
CA ASP A 150 -5.59 14.06 -9.90
C ASP A 150 -6.91 13.27 -9.76
N GLU A 151 -6.82 11.95 -9.59
CA GLU A 151 -8.00 11.12 -9.39
C GLU A 151 -8.58 11.34 -7.99
N ARG A 152 -9.84 11.76 -7.93
CA ARG A 152 -10.57 12.05 -6.68
C ARG A 152 -11.92 11.34 -6.56
N ALA A 153 -12.33 10.59 -7.59
CA ALA A 153 -13.62 9.90 -7.62
C ALA A 153 -13.48 8.39 -7.48
N ARG A 154 -12.52 7.79 -8.22
CA ARG A 154 -12.31 6.35 -8.21
C ARG A 154 -11.37 5.94 -7.09
N TRP A 155 -11.57 4.76 -6.53
CA TRP A 155 -10.74 4.20 -5.44
C TRP A 155 -9.46 3.54 -5.93
N THR A 156 -9.43 3.18 -7.22
CA THR A 156 -8.31 2.49 -7.85
C THR A 156 -7.99 3.09 -9.21
N ALA A 157 -6.74 2.97 -9.63
CA ALA A 157 -6.27 3.39 -10.95
C ALA A 157 -5.20 2.44 -11.48
N ALA A 158 -5.19 2.22 -12.81
CA ALA A 158 -4.04 1.67 -13.50
C ALA A 158 -3.07 2.80 -13.86
N VAL A 159 -1.78 2.56 -13.75
CA VAL A 159 -0.71 3.54 -13.98
C VAL A 159 0.38 2.93 -14.86
N LYS A 160 0.86 3.70 -15.84
CA LYS A 160 2.11 3.40 -16.57
C LYS A 160 3.28 4.06 -15.87
N THR A 161 4.41 3.39 -15.84
CA THR A 161 5.65 3.89 -15.24
C THR A 161 6.83 3.68 -16.19
N ASP A 162 7.92 4.42 -15.98
CA ASP A 162 9.16 4.25 -16.73
C ASP A 162 9.99 3.04 -16.24
N ASN A 163 9.49 2.29 -15.24
CA ASN A 163 10.17 1.10 -14.74
C ASN A 163 10.00 -0.06 -15.73
N ALA A 164 11.08 -0.37 -16.46
CA ALA A 164 11.06 -1.39 -17.50
C ALA A 164 10.69 -2.80 -16.97
N ALA A 165 11.00 -3.13 -15.72
CA ALA A 165 10.70 -4.45 -15.15
C ALA A 165 9.23 -4.61 -14.76
N ALA A 166 8.52 -3.51 -14.49
CA ALA A 166 7.09 -3.51 -14.16
C ALA A 166 6.46 -2.20 -14.64
N PRO A 167 6.26 -2.05 -15.96
CA PRO A 167 5.84 -0.78 -16.57
C PRO A 167 4.38 -0.44 -16.30
N VAL A 168 3.58 -1.40 -15.88
CA VAL A 168 2.16 -1.22 -15.55
C VAL A 168 1.90 -1.62 -14.11
N ARG A 169 1.13 -0.80 -13.41
CA ARG A 169 0.77 -1.00 -12.02
C ARG A 169 -0.70 -0.68 -11.77
N ILE A 170 -1.23 -1.23 -10.69
CA ILE A 170 -2.54 -0.86 -10.15
C ILE A 170 -2.30 -0.25 -8.76
N THR A 171 -2.97 0.86 -8.47
CA THR A 171 -2.81 1.58 -7.20
C THR A 171 -4.16 1.97 -6.61
N LEU A 172 -4.23 2.04 -5.28
CA LEU A 172 -5.24 2.84 -4.62
C LEU A 172 -5.00 4.33 -4.91
N THR A 173 -6.06 5.10 -5.00
CA THR A 173 -6.01 6.55 -5.18
C THR A 173 -6.05 7.27 -3.84
N TYR A 174 -5.77 8.56 -3.82
CA TYR A 174 -5.78 9.36 -2.58
C TYR A 174 -7.05 9.20 -1.76
N PRO A 175 -8.28 9.30 -2.34
CA PRO A 175 -9.50 9.16 -1.55
C PRO A 175 -9.53 7.91 -0.67
N LEU A 176 -9.07 6.76 -1.21
CA LEU A 176 -9.10 5.52 -0.46
C LEU A 176 -7.90 5.38 0.48
N LEU A 177 -6.70 5.81 0.07
CA LEU A 177 -5.50 5.82 0.93
C LEU A 177 -5.70 6.71 2.16
N GLU A 178 -6.45 7.81 2.00
CA GLU A 178 -6.72 8.78 3.06
C GLU A 178 -7.87 8.35 3.99
N SER A 179 -8.74 7.44 3.52
CA SER A 179 -9.81 6.85 4.33
C SER A 179 -9.26 5.82 5.32
N THR A 180 -8.47 6.28 6.26
CA THR A 180 -7.77 5.44 7.24
C THR A 180 -7.60 6.11 8.59
N HIS A 181 -7.53 5.28 9.65
CA HIS A 181 -7.18 5.76 11.00
C HIS A 181 -5.69 6.09 11.15
N ALA A 182 -4.82 5.46 10.36
CA ALA A 182 -3.41 5.79 10.35
C ALA A 182 -2.75 5.46 9.00
N VAL A 183 -1.91 6.36 8.51
CA VAL A 183 -0.91 6.06 7.49
C VAL A 183 0.41 5.80 8.17
N LEU A 184 1.05 4.71 7.80
CA LEU A 184 2.37 4.31 8.27
C LEU A 184 3.36 4.38 7.11
N PHE A 185 4.18 5.42 7.05
CA PHE A 185 5.29 5.49 6.12
C PHE A 185 6.50 4.71 6.64
N LEU A 186 7.06 3.87 5.79
CA LEU A 186 8.27 3.08 6.05
C LEU A 186 9.37 3.54 5.09
N ALA A 187 10.45 4.11 5.61
CA ALA A 187 11.60 4.46 4.81
C ALA A 187 12.90 4.14 5.55
N ALA A 188 13.83 3.50 4.86
CA ALA A 188 15.11 3.12 5.41
C ALA A 188 16.24 3.40 4.40
N GLY A 189 17.43 3.72 4.92
CA GLY A 189 18.63 3.99 4.16
C GLY A 189 18.86 5.48 3.86
N GLU A 190 20.12 5.86 3.74
CA GLU A 190 20.56 7.24 3.54
C GLU A 190 19.99 7.89 2.27
N GLY A 191 19.79 7.09 1.20
CA GLY A 191 19.19 7.57 -0.05
C GLY A 191 17.76 8.09 0.09
N LYS A 192 17.07 7.81 1.21
CA LYS A 192 15.72 8.32 1.48
C LYS A 192 15.69 9.63 2.27
N ARG A 193 16.79 9.99 2.95
CA ARG A 193 16.84 11.14 3.87
C ARG A 193 16.35 12.43 3.24
N ALA A 194 16.95 12.83 2.13
CA ALA A 194 16.58 14.08 1.45
C ALA A 194 15.11 14.10 1.01
N MET A 195 14.57 12.95 0.59
CA MET A 195 13.18 12.84 0.18
C MET A 195 12.24 12.89 1.39
N VAL A 196 12.58 12.20 2.49
CA VAL A 196 11.86 12.29 3.77
C VAL A 196 11.77 13.74 4.24
N GLU A 197 12.88 14.47 4.25
CA GLU A 197 12.91 15.88 4.65
C GLU A 197 11.99 16.76 3.80
N ARG A 198 12.00 16.58 2.47
CA ARG A 198 11.13 17.34 1.57
C ARG A 198 9.65 17.03 1.78
N VAL A 199 9.30 15.75 1.93
CA VAL A 199 7.91 15.35 2.18
C VAL A 199 7.40 15.95 3.49
N LEU A 200 8.21 15.90 4.54
CA LEU A 200 7.84 16.42 5.85
C LEU A 200 7.86 17.96 5.93
N ALA A 201 8.60 18.62 5.03
CA ALA A 201 8.50 20.05 4.81
C ALA A 201 7.24 20.46 4.01
N GLY A 202 6.42 19.50 3.59
CA GLY A 202 5.17 19.77 2.85
C GLY A 202 5.39 20.13 1.39
N ASP A 203 6.41 19.57 0.72
CA ASP A 203 6.62 19.77 -0.72
C ASP A 203 5.55 19.01 -1.52
N GLU A 204 4.39 19.63 -1.76
CA GLU A 204 3.26 19.04 -2.47
C GLU A 204 3.52 18.68 -3.93
N ARG A 205 4.71 18.99 -4.47
CA ARG A 205 5.15 18.44 -5.77
C ARG A 205 5.43 16.95 -5.66
N LEU A 206 5.64 16.45 -4.44
CA LEU A 206 5.89 15.05 -4.14
C LEU A 206 4.58 14.33 -3.80
N PRO A 207 4.24 13.23 -4.49
CA PRO A 207 3.01 12.50 -4.22
C PRO A 207 2.84 12.07 -2.75
N ALA A 208 3.94 11.66 -2.08
CA ALA A 208 3.88 11.26 -0.67
C ALA A 208 3.50 12.41 0.27
N ALA A 209 3.86 13.67 -0.06
CA ALA A 209 3.49 14.84 0.74
C ALA A 209 2.01 15.22 0.60
N ARG A 210 1.32 14.72 -0.43
CA ARG A 210 -0.10 14.97 -0.71
C ARG A 210 -1.05 13.98 -0.03
N VAL A 211 -0.52 13.03 0.73
CA VAL A 211 -1.34 12.05 1.47
C VAL A 211 -1.80 12.68 2.79
N HIS A 212 -3.10 12.94 2.91
CA HIS A 212 -3.73 13.57 4.08
C HIS A 212 -4.79 12.64 4.70
N PRO A 213 -4.36 11.65 5.54
CA PRO A 213 -5.30 10.69 6.11
C PRO A 213 -6.31 11.35 7.07
N GLN A 214 -7.51 10.80 7.16
CA GLN A 214 -8.51 11.21 8.14
C GLN A 214 -7.99 11.08 9.59
N GLY A 215 -7.14 10.09 9.85
CA GLY A 215 -6.46 9.93 11.13
C GLY A 215 -5.09 10.59 11.16
N GLY A 216 -4.09 9.88 11.67
CA GLY A 216 -2.74 10.39 11.79
C GLY A 216 -1.76 9.78 10.80
N THR A 217 -0.61 10.43 10.63
CA THR A 217 0.54 9.89 9.90
C THR A 217 1.65 9.55 10.88
N LEU A 218 2.20 8.35 10.76
CA LEU A 218 3.37 7.89 11.51
C LEU A 218 4.49 7.55 10.53
N TRP A 219 5.69 8.07 10.79
CA TRP A 219 6.90 7.72 10.06
C TRP A 219 7.75 6.77 10.89
N ILE A 220 8.11 5.63 10.31
CA ILE A 220 9.12 4.71 10.85
C ILE A 220 10.34 4.81 9.94
N LEU A 221 11.40 5.34 10.50
CA LEU A 221 12.66 5.61 9.82
C LEU A 221 13.79 4.91 10.56
N ASP A 222 14.76 4.39 9.80
CA ASP A 222 16.05 4.07 10.41
C ASP A 222 16.89 5.33 10.62
N GLU A 223 18.00 5.20 11.34
CA GLU A 223 18.91 6.33 11.61
C GLU A 223 19.48 6.97 10.33
N ALA A 224 19.64 6.16 9.27
CA ALA A 224 20.18 6.63 8.00
C ALA A 224 19.18 7.48 7.22
N ALA A 225 17.90 7.14 7.27
CA ALA A 225 16.82 7.91 6.62
C ALA A 225 16.36 9.11 7.46
N ALA A 226 16.57 9.10 8.77
CA ALA A 226 16.18 10.20 9.65
C ALA A 226 17.14 11.40 9.53
N SER A 227 16.58 12.61 9.52
CA SER A 227 17.40 13.84 9.58
C SER A 227 17.95 14.05 11.00
N ASP A 228 19.08 14.76 11.11
CA ASP A 228 19.70 15.08 12.39
C ASP A 228 18.78 15.94 13.29
N ALA A 229 17.88 16.70 12.71
CA ALA A 229 16.89 17.49 13.43
C ALA A 229 15.89 16.65 14.25
N TRP A 230 15.78 15.35 13.97
CA TRP A 230 14.80 14.42 14.58
C TRP A 230 15.43 13.41 15.53
N ARG A 231 16.74 13.45 15.68
CA ARG A 231 17.51 12.61 16.61
C ARG A 231 17.52 13.15 18.06
N ARG A 232 16.54 13.99 18.42
CA ARG A 232 16.44 14.58 19.76
C ARG A 232 15.48 13.81 20.64
#